data_b3a0ecea71196c9470af79cff2bcaee5
#
_entry.id   b3a0ecea71196c9470af79cff2bcaee5
#
_cell.length_a   1.000
_cell.length_b   1.000
_cell.length_c   1.000
_cell.angle_alpha   90.00
_cell.angle_beta   90.00
_cell.angle_gamma   90.00
#
_symmetry.space_group_name_H-M   'P 1'
#
loop_
_entity.id
_entity.type
_entity.pdbx_description
1 polymer ?
#
loop_
_entity_poly.entity_id
_entity_poly.type
_entity_poly.pdbx_seq_one_letter_code
_entity_poly.pdbx_strand_id
1 'polypeptide(L)'
;MLFMRTSLQPAQEVDFCQYACIVPGKAGIGTGVSAVSWPRVIGFTDAIFIQGPKLMVACTLTESQQHALLQAARAARLKAYAPYSKFLVGAAVLDDQGRIHAGCNVENAAYPEGVCAEGGALSAMVLAGSTRAQAVLVVGTGGAWCTPCGGCRQKLREFCAPETPILTASEEAMGPRYTLAQLLPDSFGPDHLHAP
;
A
#
# COMPACT_ATOMS: atom_id res chain seq x y z
N MET A 1 -53.98 -28.20 -11.70
CA MET A 1 -53.59 -27.21 -10.68
C MET A 1 -52.64 -27.91 -9.71
N LEU A 2 -51.33 -27.87 -9.98
CA LEU A 2 -50.32 -28.65 -9.26
C LEU A 2 -49.38 -27.65 -8.60
N PHE A 3 -49.43 -27.51 -7.28
CA PHE A 3 -48.55 -26.67 -6.48
C PHE A 3 -47.24 -27.41 -6.27
N MET A 4 -46.16 -26.93 -6.91
CA MET A 4 -44.80 -27.32 -6.54
C MET A 4 -44.36 -26.52 -5.31
N ARG A 5 -44.13 -27.21 -4.20
CA ARG A 5 -43.44 -26.69 -3.01
C ARG A 5 -41.93 -26.73 -3.30
N THR A 6 -41.30 -25.56 -3.45
CA THR A 6 -39.85 -25.44 -3.40
C THR A 6 -39.42 -25.39 -1.94
N SER A 7 -38.67 -26.40 -1.52
CA SER A 7 -38.02 -26.45 -0.21
C SER A 7 -36.80 -25.50 -0.22
N LEU A 8 -36.88 -24.46 0.60
CA LEU A 8 -35.71 -23.64 0.94
C LEU A 8 -34.79 -24.44 1.87
N GLN A 9 -33.55 -24.69 1.42
CA GLN A 9 -32.50 -25.18 2.30
C GLN A 9 -32.00 -24.03 3.18
N PRO A 10 -31.66 -24.29 4.46
CA PRO A 10 -31.11 -23.27 5.34
C PRO A 10 -29.67 -22.91 4.92
N ALA A 11 -29.38 -21.62 4.98
CA ALA A 11 -28.03 -21.06 4.76
C ALA A 11 -27.04 -21.68 5.76
N GLN A 12 -25.92 -22.18 5.25
CA GLN A 12 -24.79 -22.60 6.08
C GLN A 12 -24.18 -21.36 6.72
N GLU A 13 -24.13 -21.35 8.06
CA GLU A 13 -23.34 -20.41 8.84
C GLU A 13 -21.87 -20.59 8.47
N VAL A 14 -21.28 -19.55 7.91
CA VAL A 14 -19.83 -19.48 7.70
C VAL A 14 -19.20 -18.91 8.98
N ASP A 15 -18.49 -19.76 9.69
CA ASP A 15 -17.75 -19.42 10.91
C ASP A 15 -16.68 -18.34 10.61
N PHE A 16 -16.95 -17.11 11.03
CA PHE A 16 -16.04 -15.95 10.92
C PHE A 16 -15.06 -15.90 12.10
N CYS A 17 -14.34 -16.98 12.38
CA CYS A 17 -13.36 -16.97 13.47
C CYS A 17 -12.04 -17.64 13.10
N GLN A 18 -11.24 -17.04 12.20
CA GLN A 18 -9.83 -17.44 12.01
C GLN A 18 -8.95 -16.31 11.44
N TYR A 19 -9.00 -15.11 12.03
CA TYR A 19 -7.85 -14.20 11.99
C TYR A 19 -7.67 -13.57 13.37
N ALA A 20 -7.21 -14.39 14.32
CA ALA A 20 -6.67 -13.87 15.57
C ALA A 20 -5.29 -13.28 15.28
N CYS A 21 -5.20 -11.96 15.31
CA CYS A 21 -3.92 -11.27 15.42
C CYS A 21 -3.22 -11.73 16.70
N ILE A 22 -2.07 -12.39 16.56
CA ILE A 22 -1.19 -12.70 17.68
C ILE A 22 -0.54 -11.39 18.12
N VAL A 23 -1.07 -10.79 19.18
CA VAL A 23 -0.41 -9.72 19.92
C VAL A 23 0.42 -10.40 21.01
N PRO A 24 1.73 -10.16 21.15
CA PRO A 24 2.50 -10.71 22.25
C PRO A 24 2.09 -10.05 23.56
N GLY A 25 1.30 -10.76 24.36
CA GLY A 25 0.89 -10.37 25.71
C GLY A 25 1.99 -10.56 26.73
N LYS A 26 2.08 -9.63 27.67
CA LYS A 26 2.96 -9.66 28.85
C LYS A 26 2.74 -10.92 29.69
N ALA A 27 3.87 -11.47 30.19
CA ALA A 27 3.95 -12.64 31.03
C ALA A 27 3.21 -12.48 32.36
N GLY A 28 2.49 -13.52 32.76
CA GLY A 28 1.97 -13.76 34.11
C GLY A 28 2.09 -15.23 34.48
N ILE A 29 3.08 -15.54 35.25
CA ILE A 29 3.28 -16.56 36.29
C ILE A 29 2.52 -17.91 36.19
N GLY A 30 3.28 -19.04 36.07
CA GLY A 30 2.78 -20.34 36.47
C GLY A 30 3.49 -21.55 35.88
N THR A 31 4.54 -22.02 36.55
CA THR A 31 5.05 -23.41 36.77
C THR A 31 5.24 -24.37 35.58
N GLY A 32 6.52 -24.64 35.31
CA GLY A 32 6.97 -26.00 35.00
C GLY A 32 7.11 -26.39 33.54
N VAL A 33 8.13 -25.88 32.81
CA VAL A 33 8.77 -26.60 31.72
C VAL A 33 10.27 -26.27 31.71
N SER A 34 11.10 -27.31 31.63
CA SER A 34 12.55 -27.28 31.71
C SER A 34 13.22 -26.33 30.73
N ALA A 35 14.18 -25.57 31.22
CA ALA A 35 15.00 -24.64 30.48
C ALA A 35 15.84 -25.34 29.40
N VAL A 36 15.60 -24.99 28.13
CA VAL A 36 16.54 -25.20 27.04
C VAL A 36 17.54 -24.05 27.08
N SER A 37 18.79 -24.35 27.43
CA SER A 37 19.89 -23.39 27.46
C SER A 37 20.33 -23.01 26.07
N TRP A 38 20.14 -21.75 25.68
CA TRP A 38 20.76 -21.15 24.47
C TRP A 38 22.18 -20.67 24.82
N PRO A 39 23.17 -20.89 23.95
CA PRO A 39 24.53 -20.38 24.22
C PRO A 39 24.53 -18.83 24.18
N ARG A 40 25.16 -18.24 25.19
CA ARG A 40 25.44 -16.80 25.24
C ARG A 40 26.34 -16.42 24.07
N VAL A 41 25.83 -15.59 23.14
CA VAL A 41 26.67 -14.90 22.18
C VAL A 41 27.34 -13.74 22.89
N ILE A 42 28.66 -13.80 22.94
CA ILE A 42 29.55 -12.84 23.56
C ILE A 42 29.58 -11.56 22.71
N GLY A 43 29.37 -10.43 23.37
CA GLY A 43 29.93 -9.10 23.08
C GLY A 43 29.77 -8.55 21.68
N PHE A 44 28.74 -7.71 21.46
CA PHE A 44 28.82 -6.63 20.50
C PHE A 44 29.01 -5.31 21.28
N THR A 45 30.20 -4.78 21.17
CA THR A 45 30.57 -3.44 21.64
C THR A 45 29.70 -2.40 20.98
N ASP A 46 29.20 -1.46 21.81
CA ASP A 46 28.42 -0.29 21.43
C ASP A 46 29.09 0.52 20.32
N ALA A 47 28.72 0.29 19.08
CA ALA A 47 28.98 1.22 18.01
C ALA A 47 27.86 2.28 18.05
N ILE A 48 28.14 3.41 18.71
CA ILE A 48 27.31 4.62 18.59
C ILE A 48 27.35 5.04 17.14
N PHE A 49 26.31 4.62 16.39
CA PHE A 49 26.03 5.19 15.07
C PHE A 49 25.48 6.60 15.28
N ILE A 50 26.34 7.59 15.26
CA ILE A 50 25.94 8.99 15.09
C ILE A 50 25.38 9.07 13.65
N GLN A 51 24.06 8.97 13.53
CA GLN A 51 23.39 9.32 12.30
C GLN A 51 23.55 10.84 12.10
N GLY A 52 24.53 11.24 11.29
CA GLY A 52 24.62 12.60 10.78
C GLY A 52 23.31 12.99 10.06
N PRO A 53 23.02 14.30 9.90
CA PRO A 53 21.82 14.75 9.23
C PRO A 53 21.77 14.12 7.84
N LYS A 54 20.77 13.25 7.63
CA LYS A 54 20.54 12.60 6.33
C LYS A 54 20.20 13.70 5.34
N LEU A 55 21.18 14.05 4.50
CA LEU A 55 20.99 15.03 3.43
C LEU A 55 19.81 14.53 2.60
N MET A 56 18.64 15.18 2.75
CA MET A 56 17.43 14.86 1.98
C MET A 56 17.68 15.34 0.56
N VAL A 57 18.26 14.49 -0.26
CA VAL A 57 18.31 14.70 -1.70
C VAL A 57 16.86 14.64 -2.18
N ALA A 58 16.32 15.78 -2.57
CA ALA A 58 15.03 15.82 -3.26
C ALA A 58 15.13 14.83 -4.42
N CYS A 59 14.32 13.77 -4.37
CA CYS A 59 14.36 12.71 -5.38
C CYS A 59 13.88 13.31 -6.71
N THR A 60 14.85 13.77 -7.51
CA THR A 60 14.60 14.28 -8.86
C THR A 60 14.43 13.07 -9.76
N LEU A 61 13.18 12.73 -10.07
CA LEU A 61 12.87 11.67 -11.04
C LEU A 61 13.48 12.04 -12.40
N THR A 62 14.22 11.12 -12.98
CA THR A 62 14.68 11.25 -14.37
C THR A 62 13.49 11.13 -15.32
N GLU A 63 13.62 11.68 -16.52
CA GLU A 63 12.59 11.52 -17.58
C GLU A 63 12.33 10.04 -17.90
N SER A 64 13.38 9.22 -17.90
CA SER A 64 13.26 7.78 -18.11
C SER A 64 12.41 7.11 -17.02
N GLN A 65 12.61 7.46 -15.74
CA GLN A 65 11.81 6.93 -14.63
C GLN A 65 10.35 7.39 -14.71
N GLN A 66 10.11 8.65 -15.06
CA GLN A 66 8.75 9.17 -15.24
C GLN A 66 8.03 8.44 -16.38
N HIS A 67 8.72 8.24 -17.50
CA HIS A 67 8.18 7.50 -18.63
C HIS A 67 7.88 6.05 -18.26
N ALA A 68 8.79 5.36 -17.59
CA ALA A 68 8.60 3.97 -17.16
C ALA A 68 7.43 3.82 -16.17
N LEU A 69 7.29 4.75 -15.20
CA LEU A 69 6.14 4.80 -14.30
C LEU A 69 4.82 4.97 -15.08
N LEU A 70 4.80 5.89 -16.04
CA LEU A 70 3.61 6.15 -16.86
C LEU A 70 3.20 4.91 -17.67
N GLN A 71 4.16 4.24 -18.30
CA GLN A 71 3.88 3.03 -19.08
C GLN A 71 3.35 1.90 -18.18
N ALA A 72 3.96 1.70 -17.01
CA ALA A 72 3.52 0.68 -16.05
C ALA A 72 2.10 0.96 -15.53
N ALA A 73 1.80 2.20 -15.15
CA ALA A 73 0.48 2.59 -14.67
C ALA A 73 -0.61 2.47 -15.76
N ARG A 74 -0.29 2.88 -17.00
CA ARG A 74 -1.20 2.73 -18.15
C ARG A 74 -1.49 1.26 -18.45
N ALA A 75 -0.47 0.41 -18.46
CA ALA A 75 -0.63 -1.02 -18.67
C ALA A 75 -1.48 -1.68 -17.57
N ALA A 76 -1.25 -1.31 -16.32
CA ALA A 76 -2.04 -1.77 -15.18
C ALA A 76 -3.51 -1.32 -15.28
N ARG A 77 -3.77 -0.06 -15.67
CA ARG A 77 -5.13 0.46 -15.85
C ARG A 77 -5.97 -0.39 -16.82
N LEU A 78 -5.38 -0.88 -17.90
CA LEU A 78 -6.06 -1.74 -18.87
C LEU A 78 -6.46 -3.12 -18.30
N LYS A 79 -5.94 -3.48 -17.15
CA LYS A 79 -6.27 -4.72 -16.41
C LYS A 79 -7.25 -4.50 -15.26
N ALA A 80 -7.69 -3.27 -15.03
CA ALA A 80 -8.60 -2.92 -13.96
C ALA A 80 -9.94 -3.68 -14.07
N TYR A 81 -10.45 -4.10 -12.93
CA TYR A 81 -11.77 -4.71 -12.83
C TYR A 81 -12.76 -3.71 -12.22
N ALA A 82 -13.49 -3.01 -13.07
CA ALA A 82 -14.42 -1.94 -12.68
C ALA A 82 -15.80 -2.13 -13.32
N PRO A 83 -16.54 -3.24 -12.98
CA PRO A 83 -17.81 -3.54 -13.63
C PRO A 83 -18.94 -2.57 -13.25
N TYR A 84 -18.83 -1.88 -12.11
CA TYR A 84 -19.87 -0.99 -11.58
C TYR A 84 -19.66 0.46 -12.02
N SER A 85 -18.51 1.05 -11.67
CA SER A 85 -18.21 2.45 -11.98
C SER A 85 -17.79 2.68 -13.43
N LYS A 86 -17.24 1.66 -14.10
CA LYS A 86 -16.54 1.76 -15.38
C LYS A 86 -15.31 2.67 -15.34
N PHE A 87 -14.88 3.10 -14.15
CA PHE A 87 -13.74 3.98 -13.95
C PHE A 87 -12.48 3.17 -13.70
N LEU A 88 -11.69 2.97 -14.74
CA LEU A 88 -10.45 2.21 -14.69
C LEU A 88 -9.32 3.08 -14.17
N VAL A 89 -8.60 2.59 -13.16
CA VAL A 89 -7.44 3.25 -12.57
C VAL A 89 -6.24 2.31 -12.59
N GLY A 90 -5.09 2.83 -12.98
CA GLY A 90 -3.81 2.17 -12.82
C GLY A 90 -2.87 3.03 -11.99
N ALA A 91 -2.04 2.40 -11.19
CA ALA A 91 -1.00 3.06 -10.42
C ALA A 91 0.34 2.36 -10.60
N ALA A 92 1.43 3.11 -10.45
CA ALA A 92 2.79 2.58 -10.42
C ALA A 92 3.57 3.26 -9.30
N VAL A 93 4.37 2.49 -8.59
CA VAL A 93 5.24 2.94 -7.49
C VAL A 93 6.69 2.63 -7.87
N LEU A 94 7.56 3.62 -7.78
CA LEU A 94 9.00 3.44 -7.85
C LEU A 94 9.53 3.23 -6.43
N ASP A 95 10.21 2.12 -6.18
CA ASP A 95 10.80 1.84 -4.86
C ASP A 95 12.22 2.41 -4.71
N ASP A 96 12.79 2.27 -3.52
CA ASP A 96 14.13 2.73 -3.17
C ASP A 96 15.27 1.92 -3.83
N GLN A 97 14.94 0.82 -4.49
CA GLN A 97 15.86 0.01 -5.28
C GLN A 97 15.77 0.29 -6.79
N GLY A 98 14.93 1.26 -7.18
CA GLY A 98 14.72 1.64 -8.57
C GLY A 98 13.78 0.70 -9.34
N ARG A 99 13.07 -0.19 -8.66
CA ARG A 99 12.10 -1.10 -9.29
C ARG A 99 10.72 -0.43 -9.34
N ILE A 100 9.94 -0.81 -10.35
CA ILE A 100 8.58 -0.30 -10.54
C ILE A 100 7.58 -1.42 -10.25
N HIS A 101 6.61 -1.11 -9.38
CA HIS A 101 5.52 -1.99 -8.99
C HIS A 101 4.21 -1.37 -9.43
N ALA A 102 3.37 -2.13 -10.12
CA ALA A 102 2.11 -1.63 -10.66
C ALA A 102 0.90 -2.33 -10.05
N GLY A 103 -0.22 -1.61 -10.01
CA GLY A 103 -1.52 -2.10 -9.55
C GLY A 103 -2.66 -1.45 -10.31
N CYS A 104 -3.82 -2.08 -10.28
CA CYS A 104 -5.06 -1.55 -10.84
C CYS A 104 -6.18 -1.59 -9.80
N ASN A 105 -7.26 -0.83 -10.01
CA ASN A 105 -8.42 -0.96 -9.14
C ASN A 105 -9.18 -2.26 -9.45
N VAL A 106 -9.69 -2.86 -8.37
CA VAL A 106 -10.53 -4.05 -8.39
C VAL A 106 -11.78 -3.76 -7.56
N GLU A 107 -12.90 -3.61 -8.24
CA GLU A 107 -14.18 -3.36 -7.57
C GLU A 107 -14.78 -4.65 -7.00
N ASN A 108 -15.62 -4.48 -6.01
CA ASN A 108 -16.37 -5.55 -5.37
C ASN A 108 -17.83 -5.13 -5.21
N ALA A 109 -18.78 -6.08 -5.28
CA ALA A 109 -20.18 -5.82 -5.01
C ALA A 109 -20.39 -5.30 -3.58
N ALA A 110 -19.59 -5.77 -2.62
CA ALA A 110 -19.45 -5.16 -1.31
C ALA A 110 -18.43 -4.00 -1.44
N TYR A 111 -18.89 -2.79 -1.65
CA TYR A 111 -18.06 -1.62 -1.97
C TYR A 111 -16.86 -1.38 -1.03
N PRO A 112 -16.97 -1.60 0.31
CA PRO A 112 -15.82 -1.45 1.19
C PRO A 112 -14.65 -2.41 0.89
N GLU A 113 -14.92 -3.53 0.23
CA GLU A 113 -13.92 -4.56 -0.11
C GLU A 113 -13.19 -4.29 -1.44
N GLY A 114 -13.52 -3.20 -2.10
CA GLY A 114 -12.82 -2.77 -3.30
C GLY A 114 -11.37 -2.35 -3.01
N VAL A 115 -10.47 -2.68 -3.93
CA VAL A 115 -9.05 -2.31 -3.83
C VAL A 115 -8.73 -1.21 -4.85
N CYS A 116 -8.17 -0.10 -4.38
CA CYS A 116 -7.66 0.95 -5.27
C CYS A 116 -6.32 0.54 -5.91
N ALA A 117 -6.03 1.10 -7.07
CA ALA A 117 -4.82 0.80 -7.83
C ALA A 117 -3.53 1.01 -7.04
N GLU A 118 -3.46 2.08 -6.24
CA GLU A 118 -2.31 2.41 -5.40
C GLU A 118 -2.10 1.35 -4.30
N GLY A 119 -3.19 0.85 -3.71
CA GLY A 119 -3.13 -0.24 -2.73
C GLY A 119 -2.55 -1.52 -3.35
N GLY A 120 -2.96 -1.86 -4.57
CA GLY A 120 -2.40 -2.98 -5.32
C GLY A 120 -0.91 -2.81 -5.63
N ALA A 121 -0.49 -1.61 -6.06
CA ALA A 121 0.91 -1.31 -6.35
C ALA A 121 1.79 -1.37 -5.08
N LEU A 122 1.30 -0.85 -3.95
CA LEU A 122 1.99 -0.94 -2.66
C LEU A 122 2.13 -2.39 -2.19
N SER A 123 1.07 -3.20 -2.33
CA SER A 123 1.13 -4.63 -1.99
C SER A 123 2.17 -5.38 -2.83
N ALA A 124 2.26 -5.06 -4.13
CA ALA A 124 3.28 -5.62 -5.02
C ALA A 124 4.70 -5.19 -4.62
N MET A 125 4.89 -3.94 -4.21
CA MET A 125 6.16 -3.42 -3.71
C MET A 125 6.62 -4.17 -2.45
N VAL A 126 5.73 -4.33 -1.48
CA VAL A 126 6.02 -5.04 -0.22
C VAL A 126 6.33 -6.51 -0.50
N LEU A 127 5.56 -7.18 -1.37
CA LEU A 127 5.81 -8.56 -1.78
C LEU A 127 7.19 -8.73 -2.43
N ALA A 128 7.67 -7.71 -3.15
CA ALA A 128 9.01 -7.68 -3.74
C ALA A 128 10.13 -7.32 -2.74
N GLY A 129 9.81 -7.13 -1.46
CA GLY A 129 10.79 -6.91 -0.38
C GLY A 129 11.22 -5.45 -0.19
N SER A 130 10.46 -4.46 -0.70
CA SER A 130 10.69 -3.04 -0.40
C SER A 130 9.54 -2.46 0.43
N THR A 131 9.89 -1.53 1.32
CA THR A 131 8.95 -0.78 2.17
C THR A 131 9.11 0.73 2.02
N ARG A 132 9.75 1.20 0.93
CA ARG A 132 10.00 2.62 0.68
C ARG A 132 9.65 2.99 -0.75
N ALA A 133 8.72 3.92 -0.91
CA ALA A 133 8.34 4.47 -2.20
C ALA A 133 9.05 5.82 -2.43
N GLN A 134 9.70 5.96 -3.58
CA GLN A 134 10.38 7.19 -4.01
C GLN A 134 9.50 8.05 -4.91
N ALA A 135 8.54 7.45 -5.61
CA ALA A 135 7.58 8.15 -6.45
C ALA A 135 6.33 7.29 -6.67
N VAL A 136 5.22 7.95 -6.91
CA VAL A 136 3.96 7.30 -7.28
C VAL A 136 3.38 7.99 -8.50
N LEU A 137 2.80 7.22 -9.43
CA LEU A 137 2.06 7.74 -10.57
C LEU A 137 0.70 7.07 -10.64
N VAL A 138 -0.35 7.86 -10.85
CA VAL A 138 -1.74 7.38 -10.97
C VAL A 138 -2.32 7.84 -12.30
N VAL A 139 -2.99 6.91 -13.01
CA VAL A 139 -3.68 7.15 -14.28
C VAL A 139 -5.14 6.74 -14.13
N GLY A 140 -6.05 7.69 -14.31
CA GLY A 140 -7.51 7.43 -14.34
C GLY A 140 -8.07 7.28 -15.75
N THR A 141 -9.38 6.99 -15.81
CA THR A 141 -10.16 7.02 -17.04
C THR A 141 -10.62 8.45 -17.35
N GLY A 142 -10.66 8.79 -18.65
CA GLY A 142 -11.14 10.09 -19.14
C GLY A 142 -10.07 11.16 -19.17
N GLY A 143 -10.45 12.37 -19.61
CA GLY A 143 -9.53 13.48 -19.81
C GLY A 143 -9.09 14.22 -18.54
N ALA A 144 -9.73 13.96 -17.39
CA ALA A 144 -9.36 14.56 -16.13
C ALA A 144 -8.26 13.78 -15.41
N TRP A 145 -7.36 14.48 -14.72
CA TRP A 145 -6.32 13.85 -13.93
C TRP A 145 -6.88 13.24 -12.65
N CYS A 146 -6.45 12.02 -12.34
CA CYS A 146 -6.86 11.29 -11.14
C CYS A 146 -5.80 11.44 -10.04
N THR A 147 -6.16 12.06 -8.93
CA THR A 147 -5.34 12.05 -7.72
C THR A 147 -5.70 10.84 -6.84
N PRO A 148 -4.78 10.34 -5.99
CA PRO A 148 -5.11 9.33 -4.98
C PRO A 148 -6.30 9.76 -4.11
N CYS A 149 -7.25 8.84 -3.86
CA CYS A 149 -8.35 9.08 -2.92
C CYS A 149 -7.82 9.20 -1.48
N GLY A 150 -8.65 9.68 -0.55
CA GLY A 150 -8.24 9.90 0.84
C GLY A 150 -7.63 8.67 1.52
N GLY A 151 -8.24 7.51 1.33
CA GLY A 151 -7.70 6.24 1.85
C GLY A 151 -6.36 5.84 1.23
N CYS A 152 -6.16 6.12 -0.07
CA CYS A 152 -4.88 5.87 -0.72
C CYS A 152 -3.78 6.83 -0.24
N ARG A 153 -4.09 8.11 -0.01
CA ARG A 153 -3.14 9.06 0.57
C ARG A 153 -2.64 8.58 1.93
N GLN A 154 -3.54 8.06 2.77
CA GLN A 154 -3.18 7.47 4.06
C GLN A 154 -2.32 6.19 3.91
N LYS A 155 -2.64 5.30 2.95
CA LYS A 155 -1.80 4.14 2.67
C LYS A 155 -0.40 4.54 2.18
N LEU A 156 -0.32 5.56 1.33
CA LEU A 156 0.95 6.10 0.85
C LEU A 156 1.80 6.72 1.98
N ARG A 157 1.17 7.30 3.01
CA ARG A 157 1.85 7.90 4.16
C ARG A 157 2.73 6.91 4.94
N GLU A 158 2.40 5.63 4.88
CA GLU A 158 3.19 4.56 5.51
C GLU A 158 4.55 4.34 4.83
N PHE A 159 4.59 4.48 3.50
CA PHE A 159 5.73 4.08 2.67
C PHE A 159 6.46 5.27 2.02
N CYS A 160 5.88 6.45 2.05
CA CYS A 160 6.37 7.66 1.38
C CYS A 160 6.83 8.71 2.38
N ALA A 161 7.93 9.40 2.08
CA ALA A 161 8.27 10.64 2.77
C ALA A 161 7.29 11.76 2.38
N PRO A 162 7.13 12.82 3.20
CA PRO A 162 6.26 13.97 2.88
C PRO A 162 6.53 14.59 1.51
N GLU A 163 7.79 14.61 1.08
CA GLU A 163 8.25 15.19 -0.19
C GLU A 163 8.13 14.25 -1.38
N THR A 164 7.73 13.00 -1.15
CA THR A 164 7.60 12.01 -2.23
C THR A 164 6.67 12.54 -3.32
N PRO A 165 7.14 12.57 -4.59
CA PRO A 165 6.34 13.04 -5.70
C PRO A 165 5.20 12.08 -6.02
N ILE A 166 4.01 12.65 -6.13
CA ILE A 166 2.80 12.01 -6.59
C ILE A 166 2.44 12.60 -7.95
N LEU A 167 2.70 11.84 -8.99
CA LEU A 167 2.40 12.23 -10.37
C LEU A 167 0.99 11.78 -10.73
N THR A 168 0.32 12.59 -11.50
CA THR A 168 -1.00 12.27 -12.05
C THR A 168 -0.93 12.24 -13.57
N ALA A 169 -1.78 11.44 -14.20
CA ALA A 169 -1.90 11.42 -15.63
C ALA A 169 -3.33 11.05 -16.04
N SER A 170 -3.68 11.42 -17.25
CA SER A 170 -4.82 10.89 -18.00
C SER A 170 -4.35 9.79 -18.98
N GLU A 171 -5.26 9.31 -19.78
CA GLU A 171 -4.93 8.38 -20.87
C GLU A 171 -3.97 9.01 -21.89
N GLU A 172 -4.05 10.31 -22.11
CA GLU A 172 -3.36 11.03 -23.18
C GLU A 172 -2.13 11.80 -22.68
N ALA A 173 -2.20 12.42 -21.50
CA ALA A 173 -1.19 13.38 -21.06
C ALA A 173 -0.83 13.23 -19.57
N MET A 174 0.39 13.69 -19.22
CA MET A 174 0.79 13.93 -17.84
C MET A 174 0.00 15.10 -17.27
N GLY A 175 -0.43 14.96 -16.02
CA GLY A 175 -1.11 15.97 -15.25
C GLY A 175 -0.19 16.68 -14.24
N PRO A 176 -0.78 17.42 -13.30
CA PRO A 176 -0.05 18.07 -12.22
C PRO A 176 0.76 17.08 -11.37
N ARG A 177 1.87 17.55 -10.85
CA ARG A 177 2.69 16.86 -9.87
C ARG A 177 2.45 17.48 -8.49
N TYR A 178 2.28 16.62 -7.50
CA TYR A 178 2.12 16.98 -6.10
C TYR A 178 3.23 16.34 -5.26
N THR A 179 3.39 16.77 -4.02
CA THR A 179 4.03 15.98 -2.97
C THR A 179 2.96 15.30 -2.12
N LEU A 180 3.35 14.26 -1.37
CA LEU A 180 2.41 13.63 -0.45
C LEU A 180 1.90 14.63 0.60
N ALA A 181 2.78 15.49 1.14
CA ALA A 181 2.40 16.52 2.10
C ALA A 181 1.36 17.52 1.54
N GLN A 182 1.41 17.85 0.25
CA GLN A 182 0.38 18.70 -0.37
C GLN A 182 -0.98 18.00 -0.46
N LEU A 183 -1.01 16.67 -0.64
CA LEU A 183 -2.24 15.90 -0.77
C LEU A 183 -2.79 15.43 0.59
N LEU A 184 -1.96 15.34 1.62
CA LEU A 184 -2.31 14.88 2.95
C LEU A 184 -1.51 15.69 4.01
N PRO A 185 -1.85 16.96 4.23
CA PRO A 185 -1.23 17.77 5.27
C PRO A 185 -1.57 17.25 6.67
N ASP A 186 -0.69 17.50 7.64
CA ASP A 186 -0.88 17.15 9.07
C ASP A 186 -1.36 15.69 9.30
N SER A 187 -0.82 14.77 8.50
CA SER A 187 -1.28 13.39 8.47
C SER A 187 -0.76 12.56 9.64
N PHE A 188 -1.60 11.71 10.20
CA PHE A 188 -1.16 10.66 11.11
C PHE A 188 -0.24 9.67 10.38
N GLY A 189 0.88 9.30 10.99
CA GLY A 189 1.85 8.40 10.38
C GLY A 189 2.71 7.66 11.41
N PRO A 190 3.67 6.83 10.97
CA PRO A 190 4.51 5.99 11.84
C PRO A 190 5.27 6.78 12.91
N ASP A 191 5.65 8.00 12.63
CA ASP A 191 6.31 8.94 13.54
C ASP A 191 5.47 9.26 14.81
N HIS A 192 4.15 9.16 14.74
CA HIS A 192 3.25 9.32 15.91
C HIS A 192 3.22 8.09 16.82
N LEU A 193 3.59 6.91 16.30
CA LEU A 193 3.60 5.65 17.05
C LEU A 193 4.96 5.34 17.68
N HIS A 194 6.02 5.99 17.23
CA HIS A 194 7.40 5.78 17.65
C HIS A 194 8.00 7.01 18.36
N ALA A 195 7.14 7.89 18.90
CA ALA A 195 7.60 8.95 19.80
C ALA A 195 8.29 8.35 21.02
N PRO A 196 9.46 8.86 21.45
CA PRO A 196 10.24 8.32 22.57
C PRO A 196 9.50 8.40 23.89
#